data_e5e55550e299b8493c7aaba3d546261d
#
_entry.id   e5e55550e299b8493c7aaba3d546261d
#
_cell.length_a   1.000
_cell.length_b   1.000
_cell.length_c   1.000
_cell.angle_alpha   90.00
_cell.angle_beta   90.00
_cell.angle_gamma   90.00
#
_symmetry.space_group_name_H-M   'P 1'
#
loop_
_entity.id
_entity.type
_entity.pdbx_description
1 polymer ?
#
loop_
_entity_poly.entity_id
_entity_poly.type
_entity_poly.pdbx_seq_one_letter_code
_entity_poly.pdbx_strand_id
1 'polypeptide(L)'
;MIKQLMSEDIKDYLKSDSKKILLDVRTQSEWDNYGKPDGEKLGLKTYFLTIKDENFLKEFKDLLISKDYEVLTMCKVGQRSQFVAQLLEKDNYLCINISDGFDGWRSSDLPCF
;
A
#
# COMPACT_ATOMS: atom_id res chain seq x y z
N MET A 1 2.04 15.99 -5.24
CA MET A 1 2.34 15.68 -3.83
C MET A 1 1.55 14.47 -3.37
N ILE A 2 2.19 13.55 -2.66
CA ILE A 2 1.54 12.32 -2.20
C ILE A 2 0.77 12.58 -0.91
N LYS A 3 -0.51 12.23 -0.92
CA LYS A 3 -1.35 12.30 0.28
C LYS A 3 -0.89 11.24 1.29
N GLN A 4 -0.86 11.63 2.55
CA GLN A 4 -0.47 10.73 3.66
C GLN A 4 -1.71 10.31 4.44
N LEU A 5 -1.75 9.03 4.83
CA LEU A 5 -2.88 8.47 5.58
C LEU A 5 -2.34 7.65 6.74
N MET A 6 -2.77 7.98 7.96
CA MET A 6 -2.43 7.18 9.13
C MET A 6 -3.32 5.96 9.20
N SER A 7 -2.80 4.85 9.72
CA SER A 7 -3.56 3.61 9.83
C SER A 7 -4.85 3.77 10.63
N GLU A 8 -4.84 4.59 11.67
CA GLU A 8 -6.05 4.84 12.47
C GLU A 8 -7.20 5.46 11.68
N ASP A 9 -6.90 6.10 10.54
CA ASP A 9 -7.90 6.75 9.69
C ASP A 9 -8.36 5.90 8.51
N ILE A 10 -7.79 4.70 8.34
CA ILE A 10 -8.07 3.88 7.16
C ILE A 10 -9.54 3.48 7.07
N LYS A 11 -10.15 3.05 8.17
CA LYS A 11 -11.56 2.61 8.12
C LYS A 11 -12.48 3.74 7.67
N ASP A 12 -12.25 4.97 8.12
CA ASP A 12 -13.02 6.12 7.66
C ASP A 12 -12.75 6.40 6.18
N TYR A 13 -11.48 6.33 5.79
CA TYR A 13 -11.11 6.57 4.40
C TYR A 13 -11.78 5.58 3.45
N LEU A 14 -11.93 4.31 3.86
CA LEU A 14 -12.53 3.27 3.04
C LEU A 14 -14.03 3.45 2.84
N LYS A 15 -14.67 4.38 3.55
CA LYS A 15 -16.10 4.67 3.39
C LYS A 15 -16.38 5.47 2.11
N SER A 16 -15.35 6.09 1.51
CA SER A 16 -15.55 6.81 0.24
C SER A 16 -15.80 5.83 -0.90
N ASP A 17 -16.45 6.34 -1.97
CA ASP A 17 -16.85 5.49 -3.10
C ASP A 17 -15.74 5.17 -4.09
N SER A 18 -14.56 5.75 -3.94
CA SER A 18 -13.46 5.49 -4.88
C SER A 18 -12.97 4.05 -4.80
N LYS A 19 -12.51 3.54 -5.93
CA LYS A 19 -11.91 2.20 -6.00
C LYS A 19 -10.51 2.24 -5.41
N LYS A 20 -10.16 1.26 -4.59
CA LYS A 20 -8.91 1.26 -3.85
C LYS A 20 -8.25 -0.10 -3.84
N ILE A 21 -6.92 -0.11 -3.83
CA ILE A 21 -6.12 -1.31 -3.57
C ILE A 21 -5.05 -0.98 -2.54
N LEU A 22 -4.53 -2.00 -1.88
CA LEU A 22 -3.39 -1.89 -0.98
C LEU A 22 -2.19 -2.54 -1.65
N LEU A 23 -1.06 -1.84 -1.65
CA LEU A 23 0.19 -2.35 -2.20
C LEU A 23 1.25 -2.33 -1.11
N ASP A 24 1.62 -3.52 -0.62
CA ASP A 24 2.68 -3.69 0.37
C ASP A 24 3.99 -3.96 -0.36
N VAL A 25 4.95 -3.06 -0.20
CA VAL A 25 6.22 -3.11 -0.95
C VAL A 25 7.39 -3.62 -0.12
N ARG A 26 7.09 -4.23 1.03
CA ARG A 26 8.12 -4.80 1.91
C ARG A 26 8.75 -6.05 1.28
N THR A 27 9.72 -6.62 1.99
CA THR A 27 10.40 -7.83 1.55
C THR A 27 9.71 -9.09 2.06
N GLN A 28 10.01 -10.22 1.44
CA GLN A 28 9.52 -11.53 1.90
C GLN A 28 9.95 -11.80 3.35
N SER A 29 11.18 -11.43 3.71
CA SER A 29 11.67 -11.59 5.07
C SER A 29 10.83 -10.80 6.08
N GLU A 30 10.42 -9.60 5.74
CA GLU A 30 9.56 -8.80 6.61
C GLU A 30 8.19 -9.45 6.77
N TRP A 31 7.61 -9.96 5.69
CA TRP A 31 6.33 -10.65 5.77
C TRP A 31 6.42 -11.91 6.64
N ASP A 32 7.52 -12.65 6.50
CA ASP A 32 7.72 -13.87 7.29
C ASP A 32 7.92 -13.57 8.78
N ASN A 33 8.64 -12.48 9.09
CA ASN A 33 8.99 -12.16 10.48
C ASN A 33 7.95 -11.32 11.22
N TYR A 34 7.22 -10.46 10.50
CA TYR A 34 6.30 -9.49 11.15
C TYR A 34 4.84 -9.71 10.77
N GLY A 35 4.56 -10.57 9.79
CA GLY A 35 3.21 -10.80 9.30
C GLY A 35 2.83 -9.89 8.14
N LYS A 36 1.60 -10.04 7.67
CA LYS A 36 1.07 -9.35 6.51
C LYS A 36 -0.25 -8.66 6.84
N PRO A 37 -0.53 -7.50 6.22
CA PRO A 37 -1.86 -6.91 6.37
C PRO A 37 -2.89 -7.76 5.61
N ASP A 38 -4.05 -7.98 6.23
CA ASP A 38 -5.16 -8.65 5.57
C ASP A 38 -6.18 -7.60 5.13
N GLY A 39 -5.83 -6.87 4.08
CA GLY A 39 -6.70 -5.82 3.55
C GLY A 39 -8.00 -6.36 3.00
N GLU A 40 -8.02 -7.60 2.54
CA GLU A 40 -9.22 -8.22 1.98
C GLU A 40 -10.37 -8.27 2.99
N LYS A 41 -10.06 -8.42 4.28
CA LYS A 41 -11.08 -8.36 5.34
C LYS A 41 -11.74 -7.00 5.45
N LEU A 42 -11.09 -5.96 4.92
CA LEU A 42 -11.64 -4.61 4.87
C LEU A 42 -12.25 -4.30 3.50
N GLY A 43 -12.33 -5.29 2.61
CA GLY A 43 -12.80 -5.08 1.25
C GLY A 43 -11.74 -4.44 0.35
N LEU A 44 -10.49 -4.47 0.76
CA LEU A 44 -9.37 -3.79 0.10
C LEU A 44 -8.44 -4.83 -0.52
N LYS A 45 -8.51 -5.01 -1.83
CA LYS A 45 -7.64 -5.97 -2.50
C LYS A 45 -6.18 -5.63 -2.24
N THR A 46 -5.39 -6.62 -1.81
CA THR A 46 -4.04 -6.42 -1.35
C THR A 46 -3.04 -7.12 -2.24
N TYR A 47 -2.02 -6.39 -2.68
CA TYR A 47 -0.92 -6.92 -3.48
C TYR A 47 0.38 -6.80 -2.71
N PHE A 48 1.24 -7.80 -2.88
CA PHE A 48 2.55 -7.86 -2.22
C PHE A 48 3.63 -7.87 -3.31
N LEU A 49 4.34 -6.75 -3.44
CA LEU A 49 5.32 -6.59 -4.50
C LEU A 49 6.51 -5.81 -3.98
N THR A 50 7.62 -6.51 -3.72
CA THR A 50 8.81 -5.92 -3.12
C THR A 50 9.45 -4.88 -4.03
N ILE A 51 9.73 -3.70 -3.48
CA ILE A 51 10.56 -2.73 -4.17
C ILE A 51 12.01 -3.17 -4.02
N LYS A 52 12.68 -3.52 -5.12
CA LYS A 52 14.05 -4.02 -5.06
C LYS A 52 14.95 -3.51 -6.18
N ASP A 53 14.39 -3.17 -7.33
CA ASP A 53 15.18 -2.72 -8.48
C ASP A 53 14.29 -2.01 -9.50
N GLU A 54 14.87 -1.74 -10.67
CA GLU A 54 14.21 -1.05 -11.77
C GLU A 54 13.05 -1.83 -12.38
N ASN A 55 12.94 -3.14 -12.11
CA ASN A 55 11.85 -3.95 -12.64
C ASN A 55 10.55 -3.77 -11.87
N PHE A 56 10.58 -3.10 -10.73
CA PHE A 56 9.39 -2.91 -9.91
C PHE A 56 8.23 -2.30 -10.70
N LEU A 57 8.48 -1.22 -11.43
CA LEU A 57 7.43 -0.54 -12.18
C LEU A 57 6.82 -1.46 -13.24
N LYS A 58 7.67 -2.25 -13.92
CA LYS A 58 7.19 -3.21 -14.92
C LYS A 58 6.32 -4.28 -14.25
N GLU A 59 6.76 -4.82 -13.13
CA GLU A 59 6.00 -5.82 -12.38
C GLU A 59 4.67 -5.24 -11.90
N PHE A 60 4.66 -3.99 -11.45
CA PHE A 60 3.42 -3.34 -11.04
C PHE A 60 2.46 -3.18 -12.24
N LYS A 61 2.97 -2.76 -13.39
CA LYS A 61 2.15 -2.63 -14.60
C LYS A 61 1.54 -3.95 -15.03
N ASP A 62 2.26 -5.06 -14.83
CA ASP A 62 1.77 -6.38 -15.17
C ASP A 62 0.58 -6.82 -14.31
N LEU A 63 0.33 -6.15 -13.17
CA LEU A 63 -0.86 -6.40 -12.36
C LEU A 63 -2.14 -5.87 -13.01
N LEU A 64 -2.01 -5.04 -14.04
CA LEU A 64 -3.12 -4.48 -14.82
C LEU A 64 -4.13 -3.71 -13.97
N ILE A 65 -3.63 -2.97 -12.99
CA ILE A 65 -4.49 -2.13 -12.16
C ILE A 65 -4.86 -0.87 -12.94
N SER A 66 -6.16 -0.59 -13.01
CA SER A 66 -6.66 0.60 -13.71
C SER A 66 -6.22 1.88 -12.99
N LYS A 67 -5.92 2.92 -13.76
CA LYS A 67 -5.45 4.20 -13.22
C LYS A 67 -6.53 5.00 -12.48
N ASP A 68 -7.77 4.56 -12.53
CA ASP A 68 -8.83 5.18 -11.72
C ASP A 68 -8.87 4.63 -10.28
N TYR A 69 -8.08 3.59 -9.98
CA TYR A 69 -7.96 3.10 -8.61
C TYR A 69 -7.00 3.97 -7.81
N GLU A 70 -7.31 4.16 -6.53
CA GLU A 70 -6.38 4.73 -5.59
C GLU A 70 -5.49 3.63 -5.04
N VAL A 71 -4.17 3.82 -5.12
CA VAL A 71 -3.19 2.84 -4.66
C VAL A 71 -2.69 3.29 -3.28
N LEU A 72 -3.05 2.53 -2.25
CA LEU A 72 -2.55 2.77 -0.91
C LEU A 72 -1.23 2.03 -0.78
N THR A 73 -0.13 2.77 -0.66
CA THR A 73 1.21 2.17 -0.56
C THR A 73 1.62 1.98 0.88
N MET A 74 2.23 0.84 1.18
CA MET A 74 2.65 0.46 2.53
C MET A 74 4.05 -0.12 2.52
N CYS A 75 4.85 0.27 3.51
CA CYS A 75 6.06 -0.46 3.90
C CYS A 75 6.04 -0.62 5.43
N LYS A 76 7.18 -0.77 6.08
CA LYS A 76 7.16 -0.95 7.54
C LYS A 76 6.82 0.35 8.28
N VAL A 77 7.46 1.46 7.91
CA VAL A 77 7.30 2.75 8.60
C VAL A 77 7.03 3.93 7.66
N GLY A 78 6.74 3.68 6.39
CA GLY A 78 6.25 4.70 5.47
C GLY A 78 7.25 5.33 4.51
N GLN A 79 8.56 5.07 4.64
CA GLN A 79 9.58 5.73 3.80
C GLN A 79 9.72 5.11 2.41
N ARG A 80 9.88 3.79 2.33
CA ARG A 80 9.99 3.10 1.03
C ARG A 80 8.70 3.24 0.23
N SER A 81 7.55 3.13 0.90
CA SER A 81 6.26 3.26 0.24
C SER A 81 5.99 4.68 -0.25
N GLN A 82 6.55 5.69 0.42
CA GLN A 82 6.50 7.07 -0.07
C GLN A 82 7.23 7.18 -1.41
N PHE A 83 8.42 6.57 -1.50
CA PHE A 83 9.18 6.56 -2.76
C PHE A 83 8.39 5.86 -3.87
N VAL A 84 7.78 4.72 -3.57
CA VAL A 84 6.96 3.98 -4.54
C VAL A 84 5.78 4.84 -5.00
N ALA A 85 5.10 5.50 -4.07
CA ALA A 85 3.98 6.36 -4.42
C ALA A 85 4.41 7.47 -5.39
N GLN A 86 5.55 8.08 -5.14
CA GLN A 86 6.10 9.11 -6.04
C GLN A 86 6.43 8.54 -7.41
N LEU A 87 7.00 7.35 -7.46
CA LEU A 87 7.32 6.68 -8.71
C LEU A 87 6.05 6.40 -9.54
N LEU A 88 5.01 5.88 -8.88
CA LEU A 88 3.75 5.56 -9.55
C LEU A 88 3.00 6.82 -9.96
N GLU A 89 3.08 7.88 -9.17
CA GLU A 89 2.44 9.15 -9.51
C GLU A 89 3.00 9.71 -10.82
N LYS A 90 4.30 9.57 -11.04
CA LYS A 90 4.93 9.99 -12.29
C LYS A 90 4.36 9.24 -13.50
N ASP A 91 3.80 8.06 -13.27
CA ASP A 91 3.17 7.26 -14.32
C ASP A 91 1.64 7.39 -14.27
N ASN A 92 1.15 8.46 -13.66
CA ASN A 92 -0.27 8.86 -13.61
C ASN A 92 -1.18 7.96 -12.78
N TYR A 93 -0.63 7.21 -11.83
CA TYR A 93 -1.46 6.51 -10.84
C TYR A 93 -1.80 7.45 -9.69
N LEU A 94 -2.97 7.23 -9.09
CA LEU A 94 -3.39 7.95 -7.90
C LEU A 94 -2.87 7.20 -6.69
N CYS A 95 -2.00 7.83 -5.89
CA CYS A 95 -1.34 7.15 -4.77
C CYS A 95 -1.57 7.88 -3.45
N ILE A 96 -1.72 7.08 -2.39
CA ILE A 96 -1.82 7.55 -1.02
C ILE A 96 -0.87 6.70 -0.21
N ASN A 97 0.03 7.34 0.54
CA ASN A 97 0.99 6.62 1.35
C ASN A 97 0.44 6.38 2.76
N ILE A 98 0.49 5.14 3.24
CA ILE A 98 0.19 4.83 4.63
C ILE A 98 1.42 5.21 5.43
N SER A 99 1.39 6.38 6.05
CA SER A 99 2.58 7.05 6.59
C SER A 99 3.19 6.37 7.80
N ASP A 100 2.43 5.60 8.55
CA ASP A 100 2.94 4.82 9.69
C ASP A 100 3.15 3.33 9.33
N GLY A 101 2.89 2.96 8.09
CA GLY A 101 3.20 1.65 7.55
C GLY A 101 2.53 0.50 8.27
N PHE A 102 3.14 -0.69 8.12
CA PHE A 102 2.62 -1.89 8.75
C PHE A 102 2.69 -1.83 10.27
N ASP A 103 3.70 -1.13 10.83
CA ASP A 103 3.77 -0.96 12.28
C ASP A 103 2.51 -0.25 12.80
N GLY A 104 2.09 0.82 12.13
CA GLY A 104 0.86 1.53 12.49
C GLY A 104 -0.39 0.70 12.23
N TRP A 105 -0.40 -0.07 11.14
CA TRP A 105 -1.51 -0.98 10.83
C TRP A 105 -1.76 -1.94 11.98
N ARG A 106 -0.70 -2.58 12.49
CA ARG A 106 -0.81 -3.49 13.63
C ARG A 106 -1.20 -2.77 14.92
N SER A 107 -0.61 -1.61 15.18
CA SER A 107 -0.91 -0.82 16.37
C SER A 107 -2.36 -0.35 16.39
N SER A 108 -2.97 -0.18 15.23
CA SER A 108 -4.37 0.24 15.09
C SER A 108 -5.34 -0.94 15.10
N ASP A 109 -4.86 -2.15 15.36
CA ASP A 109 -5.66 -3.39 15.39
C ASP A 109 -6.39 -3.68 14.08
N LEU A 110 -5.80 -3.27 12.95
CA LEU A 110 -6.33 -3.62 11.65
C LEU A 110 -6.02 -5.08 11.33
N PRO A 111 -6.81 -5.73 10.45
CA PRO A 111 -6.65 -7.18 10.20
C PRO A 111 -5.27 -7.55 9.67
N CYS A 112 -4.71 -8.63 10.21
CA CYS A 112 -3.44 -9.21 9.79
C CYS A 112 -3.58 -10.73 9.65
N PHE A 113 -2.76 -11.28 8.81
CA PHE A 113 -2.59 -12.73 8.75
C PHE A 113 -1.70 -13.21 9.88
#